data_9e1bf7660db134353c343f90733763d4
#
_entry.id   9e1bf7660db134353c343f90733763d4
#
_cell.length_a   1.000
_cell.length_b   1.000
_cell.length_c   1.000
_cell.angle_alpha   90.00
_cell.angle_beta   90.00
_cell.angle_gamma   90.00
#
_symmetry.space_group_name_H-M   'P 1'
#
loop_
_entity.id
_entity.type
_entity.pdbx_description
1 polymer ?
#
loop_
_entity_poly.entity_id
_entity_poly.type
_entity_poly.pdbx_seq_one_letter_code
_entity_poly.pdbx_strand_id
1 'polypeptide(L)'
;MKSLTRRCFSVLMILLLSSVLLCCEKEPKPQNDNNNEEENPIDIGLFSVSDSLQVTFAPGNLAEGGRSFVPHQYELGGYFGWGTGNHPDDTSEDYHDYVTFDDWGNHIEGGWRTLTYDEWHYIIYERESSREKVAAGCVLGIKDTMTGLILLPDSWTLPDSCQFWPGMYGYVRNQYSMEQWQLMESAGAVFLRAGGYRWGNTIYYVDRWELTHGNYWLSTQYDENDAYYLYFIANLENLLPTPITNLAAGMQVRLVRDKR
;
A
#
# COMPACT_ATOMS: atom_id res chain seq x y z
N MET A 1 -4.26 54.12 -38.98
CA MET A 1 -5.39 55.06 -39.14
C MET A 1 -6.55 54.63 -38.26
N LYS A 2 -6.95 55.54 -37.34
CA LYS A 2 -8.25 55.68 -36.63
C LYS A 2 -8.62 54.54 -35.68
N SER A 3 -8.62 54.74 -34.39
CA SER A 3 -9.29 55.64 -33.42
C SER A 3 -10.33 54.87 -32.63
N LEU A 4 -10.03 54.72 -31.37
CA LEU A 4 -10.74 55.23 -30.15
C LEU A 4 -12.27 55.09 -30.15
N THR A 5 -12.82 54.44 -29.12
CA THR A 5 -13.57 55.20 -28.10
C THR A 5 -13.88 54.35 -26.84
N ARG A 6 -13.52 54.92 -25.70
CA ARG A 6 -13.96 54.60 -24.34
C ARG A 6 -15.44 54.96 -24.18
N ARG A 7 -16.16 54.21 -23.33
CA ARG A 7 -17.23 54.80 -22.50
C ARG A 7 -17.30 54.11 -21.16
N CYS A 8 -16.99 54.88 -20.12
CA CYS A 8 -17.38 54.70 -18.72
C CYS A 8 -18.88 54.90 -18.57
N PHE A 9 -19.50 54.13 -17.66
CA PHE A 9 -20.67 54.64 -16.94
C PHE A 9 -20.58 54.24 -15.49
N SER A 10 -20.72 55.29 -14.68
CA SER A 10 -20.66 55.34 -13.20
C SER A 10 -22.03 55.09 -12.58
N VAL A 11 -21.97 54.47 -11.37
CA VAL A 11 -22.69 54.81 -10.14
C VAL A 11 -24.20 54.94 -10.17
N LEU A 12 -24.86 54.15 -9.33
CA LEU A 12 -25.87 54.69 -8.41
C LEU A 12 -25.97 53.84 -7.11
N MET A 13 -25.62 54.49 -6.03
CA MET A 13 -25.75 54.06 -4.64
C MET A 13 -27.16 54.49 -4.16
N ILE A 14 -27.97 53.58 -3.67
CA ILE A 14 -29.19 53.93 -2.92
C ILE A 14 -29.11 53.26 -1.55
N LEU A 15 -28.91 54.09 -0.55
CA LEU A 15 -29.13 53.82 0.87
C LEU A 15 -30.64 53.83 1.16
N LEU A 16 -31.13 52.75 1.75
CA LEU A 16 -32.41 52.72 2.44
C LEU A 16 -32.17 52.22 3.86
N LEU A 17 -32.21 53.16 4.79
CA LEU A 17 -32.42 52.91 6.20
C LEU A 17 -33.90 52.54 6.41
N SER A 18 -34.14 51.41 7.06
CA SER A 18 -35.39 51.16 7.75
C SER A 18 -35.09 50.41 9.05
N SER A 19 -35.43 51.12 10.13
CA SER A 19 -35.48 50.70 11.52
C SER A 19 -36.44 49.54 11.70
N VAL A 20 -35.99 48.46 12.35
CA VAL A 20 -36.86 47.40 12.82
C VAL A 20 -36.60 47.12 14.29
N LEU A 21 -37.69 47.10 15.00
CA LEU A 21 -37.91 46.90 16.42
C LEU A 21 -37.25 45.64 16.99
N LEU A 22 -36.62 45.79 18.17
CA LEU A 22 -36.23 44.71 19.05
C LEU A 22 -37.46 43.92 19.51
N CYS A 23 -37.50 42.66 19.14
CA CYS A 23 -38.31 41.65 19.80
C CYS A 23 -37.33 40.62 20.40
N CYS A 24 -37.21 40.61 21.73
CA CYS A 24 -36.45 39.61 22.47
C CYS A 24 -37.23 38.31 22.47
N GLU A 25 -36.90 37.37 21.55
CA GLU A 25 -37.23 35.97 21.70
C GLU A 25 -35.98 35.24 22.22
N LYS A 26 -36.16 34.53 23.34
CA LYS A 26 -35.14 33.67 23.92
C LYS A 26 -34.86 32.53 22.92
N GLU A 27 -33.64 32.51 22.38
CA GLU A 27 -33.14 31.36 21.65
C GLU A 27 -33.09 30.12 22.57
N PRO A 28 -33.59 28.96 22.11
CA PRO A 28 -33.38 27.70 22.81
C PRO A 28 -31.87 27.40 22.80
N LYS A 29 -31.33 27.01 23.94
CA LYS A 29 -29.97 26.54 24.07
C LYS A 29 -29.74 25.38 23.10
N PRO A 30 -28.65 25.36 22.35
CA PRO A 30 -28.29 24.18 21.57
C PRO A 30 -28.12 23.00 22.54
N GLN A 31 -28.92 21.98 22.36
CA GLN A 31 -28.73 20.65 22.93
C GLN A 31 -27.43 20.09 22.34
N ASN A 32 -26.46 19.92 23.21
CA ASN A 32 -25.19 19.35 22.88
C ASN A 32 -25.36 17.82 22.81
N ASP A 33 -25.90 17.34 21.72
CA ASP A 33 -25.89 15.91 21.37
C ASP A 33 -24.46 15.57 20.90
N ASN A 34 -23.54 15.50 21.83
CA ASN A 34 -22.26 14.84 21.66
C ASN A 34 -22.50 13.32 21.65
N ASN A 35 -23.20 12.84 20.66
CA ASN A 35 -22.98 11.49 20.15
C ASN A 35 -21.82 11.56 19.17
N ASN A 36 -20.59 11.73 19.68
CA ASN A 36 -19.42 11.19 19.05
C ASN A 36 -19.55 9.66 19.18
N GLU A 37 -20.36 9.03 18.35
CA GLU A 37 -20.04 7.71 17.85
C GLU A 37 -18.69 7.93 17.16
N GLU A 38 -17.60 7.53 17.81
CA GLU A 38 -16.38 7.17 17.11
C GLU A 38 -16.83 6.17 16.05
N GLU A 39 -16.96 6.61 14.81
CA GLU A 39 -17.05 5.73 13.68
C GLU A 39 -15.80 4.86 13.80
N ASN A 40 -16.00 3.63 14.31
CA ASN A 40 -14.97 2.60 14.21
C ASN A 40 -14.53 2.62 12.75
N PRO A 41 -13.24 2.85 12.46
CA PRO A 41 -12.77 2.85 11.08
C PRO A 41 -13.26 1.55 10.46
N ILE A 42 -14.07 1.66 9.42
CA ILE A 42 -14.63 0.52 8.71
C ILE A 42 -13.48 -0.46 8.50
N ASP A 43 -13.65 -1.70 8.96
CA ASP A 43 -12.65 -2.78 8.89
C ASP A 43 -12.38 -3.22 7.43
N ILE A 44 -12.11 -2.24 6.58
CA ILE A 44 -11.79 -2.44 5.17
C ILE A 44 -10.35 -2.94 5.09
N GLY A 45 -10.16 -4.05 4.40
CA GLY A 45 -8.82 -4.55 4.14
C GLY A 45 -8.19 -5.34 5.29
N LEU A 46 -8.97 -6.14 6.02
CA LEU A 46 -8.44 -7.10 6.98
C LEU A 46 -8.01 -8.39 6.30
N PHE A 47 -6.87 -8.89 6.73
CA PHE A 47 -6.28 -10.14 6.25
C PHE A 47 -5.98 -11.04 7.44
N SER A 48 -6.58 -12.22 7.48
CA SER A 48 -6.20 -13.24 8.45
C SER A 48 -4.80 -13.75 8.19
N VAL A 49 -3.98 -13.74 9.23
CA VAL A 49 -2.59 -14.22 9.24
C VAL A 49 -2.42 -15.43 10.14
N SER A 50 -3.47 -15.81 10.87
CA SER A 50 -3.67 -17.05 11.60
C SER A 50 -5.17 -17.22 11.90
N ASP A 51 -5.55 -18.29 12.59
CA ASP A 51 -6.95 -18.53 13.03
C ASP A 51 -7.50 -17.43 13.94
N SER A 52 -6.65 -16.64 14.58
CA SER A 52 -7.05 -15.67 15.60
C SER A 52 -6.50 -14.26 15.40
N LEU A 53 -5.65 -14.04 14.41
CA LEU A 53 -5.01 -12.75 14.17
C LEU A 53 -5.31 -12.23 12.77
N GLN A 54 -5.73 -10.97 12.71
CA GLN A 54 -5.90 -10.23 11.48
C GLN A 54 -5.01 -8.99 11.46
N VAL A 55 -4.61 -8.60 10.27
CA VAL A 55 -3.78 -7.42 10.02
C VAL A 55 -4.36 -6.54 8.93
N THR A 56 -3.94 -5.28 8.92
CA THR A 56 -4.07 -4.38 7.77
C THR A 56 -2.70 -4.13 7.18
N PHE A 57 -2.59 -4.07 5.86
CA PHE A 57 -1.36 -3.70 5.18
C PHE A 57 -1.14 -2.19 5.19
N ALA A 58 0.12 -1.77 5.20
CA ALA A 58 0.51 -0.38 4.99
C ALA A 58 0.02 0.14 3.63
N PRO A 59 -0.19 1.46 3.48
CA PRO A 59 -0.73 2.06 2.27
C PRO A 59 0.19 1.93 1.04
N GLY A 60 1.45 1.60 1.24
CA GLY A 60 2.43 1.42 0.18
C GLY A 60 3.63 0.60 0.68
N ASN A 61 4.56 0.33 -0.22
CA ASN A 61 5.86 -0.22 0.16
C ASN A 61 6.62 0.77 1.03
N LEU A 62 7.56 0.26 1.81
CA LEU A 62 8.47 1.09 2.58
C LEU A 62 9.30 1.95 1.62
N ALA A 63 9.25 3.27 1.78
CA ALA A 63 10.00 4.21 0.94
C ALA A 63 11.50 4.14 1.22
N GLU A 64 12.31 4.58 0.27
CA GLU A 64 13.75 4.77 0.46
C GLU A 64 14.02 5.56 1.75
N GLY A 65 15.02 5.13 2.53
CA GLY A 65 15.26 5.69 3.86
C GLY A 65 14.47 5.03 5.00
N GLY A 66 13.52 4.13 4.72
CA GLY A 66 12.92 3.23 5.71
C GLY A 66 12.08 3.89 6.81
N ARG A 67 11.60 5.12 6.62
CA ARG A 67 10.89 5.90 7.65
C ARG A 67 9.47 6.35 7.24
N SER A 68 9.04 6.01 6.04
CA SER A 68 7.72 6.34 5.49
C SER A 68 7.32 5.34 4.43
N PHE A 69 6.10 5.45 3.94
CA PHE A 69 5.60 4.63 2.84
C PHE A 69 5.55 5.43 1.54
N VAL A 70 5.71 4.74 0.40
CA VAL A 70 5.41 5.36 -0.89
C VAL A 70 3.92 5.70 -0.98
N PRO A 71 3.55 6.77 -1.72
CA PRO A 71 2.16 7.26 -1.74
C PRO A 71 1.16 6.27 -2.35
N HIS A 72 1.60 5.42 -3.27
CA HIS A 72 0.72 4.49 -3.97
C HIS A 72 1.25 3.05 -3.93
N GLN A 73 0.36 2.08 -3.81
CA GLN A 73 0.71 0.66 -3.71
C GLN A 73 1.45 0.13 -4.93
N TYR A 74 1.24 0.74 -6.09
CA TYR A 74 1.91 0.38 -7.35
C TYR A 74 3.28 1.04 -7.54
N GLU A 75 3.77 1.82 -6.58
CA GLU A 75 5.12 2.39 -6.62
C GLU A 75 6.15 1.43 -6.01
N LEU A 76 7.38 1.51 -6.53
CA LEU A 76 8.49 0.80 -5.94
C LEU A 76 8.89 1.48 -4.62
N GLY A 77 9.20 0.67 -3.63
CA GLY A 77 9.84 1.12 -2.39
C GLY A 77 11.35 1.14 -2.50
N GLY A 78 12.01 1.30 -1.35
CA GLY A 78 13.45 1.07 -1.20
C GLY A 78 13.82 -0.40 -1.28
N TYR A 79 15.11 -0.67 -1.48
CA TYR A 79 15.69 -2.01 -1.43
C TYR A 79 16.56 -2.12 -0.19
N PHE A 80 16.13 -2.90 0.77
CA PHE A 80 16.73 -3.01 2.10
C PHE A 80 17.43 -4.35 2.27
N GLY A 81 18.59 -4.36 2.93
CA GLY A 81 19.13 -5.59 3.53
C GLY A 81 18.20 -6.09 4.64
N TRP A 82 18.22 -7.37 4.93
CA TRP A 82 17.29 -7.95 5.91
C TRP A 82 17.49 -7.38 7.33
N GLY A 83 16.41 -6.95 7.95
CA GLY A 83 16.43 -6.45 9.33
C GLY A 83 17.21 -5.15 9.54
N THR A 84 17.32 -4.31 8.52
CA THR A 84 18.11 -3.06 8.57
C THR A 84 17.31 -1.85 9.08
N GLY A 85 16.37 -2.05 9.98
CA GLY A 85 15.57 -0.95 10.53
C GLY A 85 16.38 0.19 11.13
N ASN A 86 17.55 -0.12 11.72
CA ASN A 86 18.50 0.89 12.23
C ASN A 86 19.35 1.54 11.13
N HIS A 87 19.57 0.85 9.99
CA HIS A 87 20.44 1.27 8.90
C HIS A 87 19.71 1.13 7.55
N PRO A 88 18.57 1.81 7.37
CA PRO A 88 17.70 1.59 6.20
C PRO A 88 18.36 1.91 4.86
N ASP A 89 19.37 2.80 4.86
CA ASP A 89 20.10 3.23 3.66
C ASP A 89 21.33 2.35 3.36
N ASP A 90 21.58 1.32 4.19
CA ASP A 90 22.72 0.45 3.98
C ASP A 90 22.50 -0.44 2.75
N THR A 91 23.39 -0.27 1.78
CA THR A 91 23.39 -0.99 0.51
C THR A 91 24.58 -1.94 0.38
N SER A 92 25.30 -2.20 1.48
CA SER A 92 26.50 -3.04 1.49
C SER A 92 26.19 -4.47 1.00
N GLU A 93 27.11 -5.03 0.23
CA GLU A 93 27.10 -6.46 -0.11
C GLU A 93 27.57 -7.31 1.09
N ASP A 94 28.33 -6.71 2.00
CA ASP A 94 28.85 -7.34 3.19
C ASP A 94 27.88 -7.13 4.36
N TYR A 95 27.10 -8.16 4.63
CA TYR A 95 26.12 -8.15 5.71
C TYR A 95 26.66 -8.67 7.05
N HIS A 96 27.97 -8.70 7.20
CA HIS A 96 28.64 -9.34 8.35
C HIS A 96 28.42 -8.65 9.70
N ASP A 97 27.93 -7.42 9.70
CA ASP A 97 27.77 -6.61 10.92
C ASP A 97 26.35 -6.63 11.51
N TYR A 98 25.37 -7.26 10.85
CA TYR A 98 23.99 -7.33 11.34
C TYR A 98 23.78 -8.58 12.19
N VAL A 99 23.83 -8.38 13.47
CA VAL A 99 23.75 -9.47 14.47
C VAL A 99 22.30 -9.74 14.91
N THR A 100 21.39 -8.78 14.67
CA THR A 100 20.02 -8.84 15.19
C THR A 100 19.03 -8.18 14.22
N PHE A 101 17.94 -8.86 13.92
CA PHE A 101 16.85 -8.29 13.14
C PHE A 101 16.26 -7.08 13.86
N ASP A 102 16.27 -5.94 13.20
CA ASP A 102 15.57 -4.73 13.62
C ASP A 102 14.47 -4.40 12.61
N ASP A 103 13.23 -4.65 13.03
CA ASP A 103 12.07 -4.44 12.16
C ASP A 103 11.92 -2.95 11.83
N TRP A 104 11.75 -2.64 10.55
CA TRP A 104 11.51 -1.26 10.08
C TRP A 104 10.30 -0.63 10.76
N GLY A 105 9.30 -1.44 11.14
CA GLY A 105 8.12 -0.99 11.87
C GLY A 105 8.43 -0.33 13.22
N ASN A 106 9.57 -0.68 13.87
CA ASN A 106 10.03 -0.03 15.10
C ASN A 106 10.35 1.45 14.92
N HIS A 107 10.57 1.89 13.69
CA HIS A 107 11.01 3.23 13.35
C HIS A 107 9.91 4.08 12.68
N ILE A 108 8.69 3.56 12.64
CA ILE A 108 7.50 4.21 12.07
C ILE A 108 6.39 4.19 13.11
N GLU A 109 5.81 5.33 13.40
CA GLU A 109 4.67 5.40 14.32
C GLU A 109 3.47 4.60 13.80
N GLY A 110 2.70 3.98 14.71
CA GLY A 110 1.47 3.29 14.36
C GLY A 110 1.48 1.78 14.58
N GLY A 111 2.58 1.21 15.13
CA GLY A 111 2.66 -0.22 15.49
C GLY A 111 2.76 -1.15 14.28
N TRP A 112 3.51 -0.73 13.28
CA TRP A 112 3.82 -1.49 12.09
C TRP A 112 4.83 -2.60 12.38
N ARG A 113 4.77 -3.68 11.60
CA ARG A 113 5.73 -4.78 11.63
C ARG A 113 5.80 -5.50 10.30
N THR A 114 6.84 -6.29 10.11
CA THR A 114 7.00 -7.19 8.97
C THR A 114 6.29 -8.52 9.27
N LEU A 115 5.63 -9.10 8.27
CA LEU A 115 5.03 -10.43 8.40
C LEU A 115 6.10 -11.52 8.50
N THR A 116 5.81 -12.55 9.30
CA THR A 116 6.61 -13.77 9.41
C THR A 116 6.37 -14.70 8.21
N TYR A 117 7.20 -15.75 8.09
CA TYR A 117 7.01 -16.85 7.15
C TYR A 117 5.64 -17.53 7.31
N ASP A 118 5.27 -17.89 8.56
CA ASP A 118 4.02 -18.60 8.84
C ASP A 118 2.80 -17.73 8.50
N GLU A 119 2.86 -16.44 8.76
CA GLU A 119 1.78 -15.50 8.43
C GLU A 119 1.59 -15.34 6.92
N TRP A 120 2.67 -15.23 6.15
CA TRP A 120 2.58 -15.23 4.69
C TRP A 120 2.07 -16.56 4.14
N HIS A 121 2.51 -17.69 4.74
CA HIS A 121 2.01 -19.01 4.37
C HIS A 121 0.50 -19.10 4.59
N TYR A 122 0.03 -18.60 5.73
CA TYR A 122 -1.40 -18.57 6.06
C TYR A 122 -2.19 -17.71 5.06
N ILE A 123 -1.74 -16.50 4.76
CA ILE A 123 -2.40 -15.60 3.79
C ILE A 123 -2.56 -16.28 2.41
N ILE A 124 -1.52 -17.00 1.96
CA ILE A 124 -1.47 -17.52 0.60
C ILE A 124 -2.18 -18.86 0.48
N TYR A 125 -2.09 -19.72 1.50
CA TYR A 125 -2.51 -21.12 1.38
C TYR A 125 -3.61 -21.57 2.33
N GLU A 126 -3.73 -20.98 3.51
CA GLU A 126 -4.53 -21.56 4.59
C GLU A 126 -5.81 -20.78 4.90
N ARG A 127 -5.80 -19.45 4.82
CA ARG A 127 -7.00 -18.65 5.11
C ARG A 127 -8.15 -19.04 4.20
N GLU A 128 -9.37 -18.82 4.65
CA GLU A 128 -10.57 -19.14 3.90
C GLU A 128 -10.54 -18.51 2.50
N SER A 129 -10.80 -19.34 1.48
CA SER A 129 -10.80 -18.95 0.06
C SER A 129 -9.49 -18.31 -0.40
N SER A 130 -8.35 -18.65 0.20
CA SER A 130 -7.04 -18.06 -0.13
C SER A 130 -6.75 -18.08 -1.64
N ARG A 131 -7.04 -19.19 -2.32
CA ARG A 131 -6.81 -19.38 -3.76
C ARG A 131 -7.66 -18.47 -4.65
N GLU A 132 -8.82 -18.03 -4.14
CA GLU A 132 -9.73 -17.12 -4.82
C GLU A 132 -9.40 -15.65 -4.56
N LYS A 133 -8.50 -15.38 -3.62
CA LYS A 133 -8.15 -14.04 -3.11
C LYS A 133 -6.74 -13.58 -3.48
N VAL A 134 -6.03 -14.38 -4.28
CA VAL A 134 -4.67 -14.08 -4.71
C VAL A 134 -4.56 -14.18 -6.23
N ALA A 135 -3.99 -13.17 -6.86
CA ALA A 135 -3.80 -13.15 -8.30
C ALA A 135 -2.59 -12.32 -8.71
N ALA A 136 -2.05 -12.62 -9.89
CA ALA A 136 -1.20 -11.67 -10.59
C ALA A 136 -2.04 -10.67 -11.38
N GLY A 137 -1.56 -9.44 -11.49
CA GLY A 137 -2.20 -8.40 -12.27
C GLY A 137 -1.29 -7.23 -12.58
N CYS A 138 -1.85 -6.21 -13.20
CA CYS A 138 -1.12 -4.97 -13.46
C CYS A 138 -2.00 -3.73 -13.35
N VAL A 139 -1.35 -2.63 -13.00
CA VAL A 139 -1.91 -1.27 -13.07
C VAL A 139 -1.30 -0.57 -14.27
N LEU A 140 -2.15 -0.02 -15.12
CA LEU A 140 -1.76 0.64 -16.36
C LEU A 140 -1.49 2.11 -16.09
N GLY A 141 -0.23 2.49 -16.02
CA GLY A 141 0.20 3.88 -15.93
C GLY A 141 0.33 4.53 -17.31
N ILE A 142 0.58 5.83 -17.33
CA ILE A 142 0.69 6.62 -18.57
C ILE A 142 1.90 6.18 -19.40
N LYS A 143 2.97 5.75 -18.76
CA LYS A 143 4.24 5.39 -19.42
C LYS A 143 4.62 3.93 -19.24
N ASP A 144 4.19 3.33 -18.14
CA ASP A 144 4.64 2.00 -17.71
C ASP A 144 3.46 1.13 -17.30
N THR A 145 3.57 -0.17 -17.54
CA THR A 145 2.68 -1.17 -16.95
C THR A 145 3.31 -1.67 -15.68
N MET A 146 2.62 -1.48 -14.57
CA MET A 146 3.10 -1.86 -13.24
C MET A 146 2.53 -3.22 -12.87
N THR A 147 3.36 -4.26 -12.96
CA THR A 147 2.95 -5.63 -12.63
C THR A 147 3.10 -5.93 -11.15
N GLY A 148 2.34 -6.88 -10.64
CA GLY A 148 2.41 -7.23 -9.22
C GLY A 148 1.50 -8.38 -8.82
N LEU A 149 1.53 -8.67 -7.54
CA LEU A 149 0.63 -9.58 -6.85
C LEU A 149 -0.51 -8.78 -6.24
N ILE A 150 -1.73 -9.27 -6.44
CA ILE A 150 -2.95 -8.71 -5.86
C ILE A 150 -3.41 -9.64 -4.75
N LEU A 151 -3.66 -9.08 -3.58
CA LEU A 151 -4.26 -9.77 -2.45
C LEU A 151 -5.60 -9.11 -2.14
N LEU A 152 -6.65 -9.92 -2.01
CA LEU A 152 -7.96 -9.45 -1.57
C LEU A 152 -8.15 -9.73 -0.07
N PRO A 153 -8.80 -8.84 0.69
CA PRO A 153 -9.06 -9.04 2.11
C PRO A 153 -10.03 -10.19 2.37
N ASP A 154 -10.19 -10.56 3.64
CA ASP A 154 -11.09 -11.64 4.05
C ASP A 154 -12.54 -11.34 3.69
N SER A 155 -13.00 -10.13 4.00
CA SER A 155 -14.29 -9.62 3.56
C SER A 155 -14.09 -8.79 2.30
N TRP A 156 -14.50 -9.32 1.16
CA TRP A 156 -14.29 -8.72 -0.14
C TRP A 156 -15.58 -8.57 -0.94
N THR A 157 -15.79 -7.39 -1.48
CA THR A 157 -16.82 -7.15 -2.49
C THR A 157 -16.17 -6.48 -3.70
N LEU A 158 -16.33 -7.11 -4.87
CA LEU A 158 -15.75 -6.57 -6.09
C LEU A 158 -16.41 -5.24 -6.45
N PRO A 159 -15.65 -4.15 -6.60
CA PRO A 159 -16.21 -2.87 -7.02
C PRO A 159 -16.84 -2.93 -8.42
N ASP A 160 -17.88 -2.14 -8.62
CA ASP A 160 -18.48 -1.95 -9.95
C ASP A 160 -17.42 -1.50 -10.96
N SER A 161 -17.55 -1.95 -12.20
CA SER A 161 -16.60 -1.69 -13.31
C SER A 161 -15.19 -2.28 -13.13
N CYS A 162 -14.94 -3.05 -12.08
CA CYS A 162 -13.73 -3.86 -11.93
C CYS A 162 -13.99 -5.33 -12.24
N GLN A 163 -12.92 -6.07 -12.46
CA GLN A 163 -12.94 -7.52 -12.61
C GLN A 163 -11.79 -8.11 -11.80
N PHE A 164 -11.93 -9.36 -11.40
CA PHE A 164 -10.87 -10.08 -10.72
C PHE A 164 -10.89 -11.56 -11.13
N TRP A 165 -9.74 -12.06 -11.55
CA TRP A 165 -9.51 -13.43 -11.94
C TRP A 165 -8.41 -14.00 -11.03
N PRO A 166 -8.74 -14.96 -10.18
CA PRO A 166 -7.75 -15.53 -9.25
C PRO A 166 -6.64 -16.29 -9.98
N GLY A 167 -5.50 -16.40 -9.28
CA GLY A 167 -4.33 -17.14 -9.73
C GLY A 167 -3.31 -16.33 -10.51
N MET A 168 -2.10 -16.88 -10.62
CA MET A 168 -0.96 -16.18 -11.21
C MET A 168 -1.08 -15.99 -12.72
N TYR A 169 -1.81 -16.85 -13.42
CA TYR A 169 -2.13 -16.65 -14.85
C TYR A 169 -3.20 -15.56 -15.10
N GLY A 170 -3.76 -14.99 -14.05
CA GLY A 170 -4.69 -13.86 -14.14
C GLY A 170 -4.08 -12.56 -14.67
N TYR A 171 -2.77 -12.48 -14.79
CA TYR A 171 -2.02 -11.30 -15.21
C TYR A 171 -2.60 -10.59 -16.44
N VAL A 172 -2.89 -11.32 -17.52
CA VAL A 172 -3.46 -10.73 -18.75
C VAL A 172 -4.92 -10.29 -18.61
N ARG A 173 -5.62 -10.72 -17.57
CA ARG A 173 -7.03 -10.43 -17.30
C ARG A 173 -7.21 -9.38 -16.21
N ASN A 174 -6.30 -9.35 -15.24
CA ASN A 174 -6.30 -8.39 -14.13
C ASN A 174 -5.52 -7.14 -14.53
N GLN A 175 -6.06 -6.39 -15.48
CA GLN A 175 -5.49 -5.13 -15.94
C GLN A 175 -6.41 -3.99 -15.51
N TYR A 176 -5.88 -3.08 -14.73
CA TYR A 176 -6.64 -1.97 -14.14
C TYR A 176 -6.06 -0.63 -14.61
N SER A 177 -6.95 0.30 -14.98
CA SER A 177 -6.53 1.70 -15.02
C SER A 177 -6.17 2.18 -13.61
N MET A 178 -5.52 3.33 -13.48
CA MET A 178 -5.22 3.90 -12.17
C MET A 178 -6.50 4.17 -11.36
N GLU A 179 -7.57 4.62 -12.03
CA GLU A 179 -8.87 4.88 -11.41
C GLU A 179 -9.53 3.56 -10.95
N GLN A 180 -9.48 2.50 -11.76
CA GLN A 180 -9.98 1.19 -11.37
C GLN A 180 -9.21 0.62 -10.19
N TRP A 181 -7.86 0.80 -10.19
CA TRP A 181 -7.07 0.36 -9.06
C TRP A 181 -7.43 1.12 -7.77
N GLN A 182 -7.68 2.42 -7.84
CA GLN A 182 -8.16 3.18 -6.68
C GLN A 182 -9.48 2.64 -6.11
N LEU A 183 -10.39 2.16 -6.97
CA LEU A 183 -11.62 1.49 -6.50
C LEU A 183 -11.30 0.16 -5.79
N MET A 184 -10.42 -0.66 -6.38
CA MET A 184 -9.95 -1.91 -5.77
C MET A 184 -9.28 -1.67 -4.41
N GLU A 185 -8.39 -0.69 -4.34
CA GLU A 185 -7.68 -0.29 -3.12
C GLU A 185 -8.64 0.24 -2.05
N SER A 186 -9.60 1.08 -2.44
CA SER A 186 -10.65 1.58 -1.52
C SER A 186 -11.55 0.48 -0.96
N ALA A 187 -11.68 -0.63 -1.67
CA ALA A 187 -12.35 -1.83 -1.20
C ALA A 187 -11.43 -2.77 -0.40
N GLY A 188 -10.20 -2.36 -0.14
CA GLY A 188 -9.24 -3.07 0.70
C GLY A 188 -8.26 -4.00 -0.03
N ALA A 189 -8.24 -4.02 -1.36
CA ALA A 189 -7.25 -4.78 -2.10
C ALA A 189 -5.82 -4.26 -1.87
N VAL A 190 -4.85 -5.17 -1.86
CA VAL A 190 -3.43 -4.85 -1.72
C VAL A 190 -2.71 -5.21 -3.01
N PHE A 191 -1.84 -4.31 -3.47
CA PHE A 191 -0.94 -4.53 -4.59
C PHE A 191 0.50 -4.58 -4.12
N LEU A 192 1.18 -5.69 -4.38
CA LEU A 192 2.61 -5.84 -4.16
C LEU A 192 3.31 -5.72 -5.51
N ARG A 193 3.97 -4.59 -5.75
CA ARG A 193 4.64 -4.32 -7.02
C ARG A 193 5.78 -5.29 -7.27
N ALA A 194 5.85 -5.87 -8.47
CA ALA A 194 7.03 -6.57 -8.94
C ALA A 194 8.16 -5.55 -9.19
N GLY A 195 9.26 -5.68 -8.47
CA GLY A 195 10.37 -4.72 -8.49
C GLY A 195 11.74 -5.39 -8.54
N GLY A 196 11.79 -6.71 -8.73
CA GLY A 196 13.07 -7.41 -8.68
C GLY A 196 13.73 -7.36 -7.31
N TYR A 197 15.04 -7.44 -7.27
CA TYR A 197 15.88 -7.32 -6.08
C TYR A 197 17.19 -6.63 -6.41
N ARG A 198 17.84 -6.07 -5.42
CA ARG A 198 19.18 -5.47 -5.52
C ARG A 198 20.23 -6.47 -5.03
N TRP A 199 21.34 -6.56 -5.76
CA TRP A 199 22.54 -7.22 -5.31
C TRP A 199 23.73 -6.28 -5.54
N GLY A 200 24.41 -5.92 -4.49
CA GLY A 200 25.38 -4.82 -4.52
C GLY A 200 24.71 -3.54 -5.03
N ASN A 201 25.31 -2.97 -6.07
CA ASN A 201 24.81 -1.75 -6.72
C ASN A 201 23.89 -2.03 -7.93
N THR A 202 23.56 -3.29 -8.19
CA THR A 202 22.77 -3.68 -9.37
C THR A 202 21.38 -4.14 -8.95
N ILE A 203 20.36 -3.59 -9.60
CA ILE A 203 18.99 -4.06 -9.45
C ILE A 203 18.68 -5.01 -10.61
N TYR A 204 18.29 -6.24 -10.26
CA TYR A 204 17.96 -7.30 -11.19
C TYR A 204 16.45 -7.39 -11.41
N TYR A 205 16.02 -7.82 -12.61
CA TYR A 205 14.61 -8.01 -12.99
C TYR A 205 13.75 -6.73 -12.91
N VAL A 206 14.36 -5.55 -13.15
CA VAL A 206 13.66 -4.24 -13.21
C VAL A 206 13.47 -3.77 -14.65
N ASP A 207 14.09 -4.42 -15.61
CA ASP A 207 14.02 -4.03 -17.02
C ASP A 207 12.63 -4.27 -17.63
N ARG A 208 12.24 -3.41 -18.58
CA ARG A 208 10.90 -3.25 -19.16
C ARG A 208 10.23 -4.54 -19.66
N TRP A 209 10.98 -5.61 -19.85
CA TRP A 209 10.50 -6.90 -20.33
C TRP A 209 10.36 -7.96 -19.23
N GLU A 210 10.90 -7.72 -18.04
CA GLU A 210 11.01 -8.67 -16.95
C GLU A 210 10.43 -8.19 -15.61
N LEU A 211 9.66 -7.09 -15.59
CA LEU A 211 9.00 -6.56 -14.37
C LEU A 211 7.90 -7.49 -13.85
N THR A 212 8.21 -8.76 -13.75
CA THR A 212 7.28 -9.79 -13.27
C THR A 212 7.68 -10.38 -11.93
N HIS A 213 8.92 -10.13 -11.48
CA HIS A 213 9.47 -10.70 -10.26
C HIS A 213 9.26 -9.78 -9.07
N GLY A 214 8.53 -10.24 -8.06
CA GLY A 214 8.40 -9.57 -6.78
C GLY A 214 9.19 -10.29 -5.70
N ASN A 215 9.92 -9.52 -4.90
CA ASN A 215 10.75 -10.00 -3.81
C ASN A 215 10.53 -9.10 -2.60
N TYR A 216 10.00 -9.67 -1.52
CA TYR A 216 9.66 -8.94 -0.29
C TYR A 216 10.20 -9.67 0.93
N TRP A 217 10.93 -8.96 1.78
CA TRP A 217 11.43 -9.56 3.01
C TRP A 217 10.32 -10.01 3.96
N LEU A 218 10.57 -11.16 4.58
CA LEU A 218 9.85 -11.65 5.75
C LEU A 218 10.70 -11.37 7.00
N SER A 219 10.07 -11.31 8.17
CA SER A 219 10.81 -11.14 9.43
C SER A 219 11.47 -12.43 9.95
N THR A 220 11.22 -13.56 9.31
CA THR A 220 11.76 -14.85 9.74
C THR A 220 13.14 -15.10 9.14
N GLN A 221 14.12 -15.25 10.00
CA GLN A 221 15.47 -15.70 9.65
C GLN A 221 15.48 -17.21 9.39
N TYR A 222 16.27 -17.65 8.43
CA TYR A 222 16.48 -19.07 8.16
C TYR A 222 17.69 -19.61 8.90
N ASP A 223 18.85 -18.95 8.77
CA ASP A 223 20.09 -19.27 9.49
C ASP A 223 20.91 -17.99 9.72
N GLU A 224 22.18 -18.13 10.06
CA GLU A 224 23.06 -16.99 10.35
C GLU A 224 23.33 -16.07 9.16
N ASN A 225 23.14 -16.54 7.92
CA ASN A 225 23.46 -15.84 6.68
C ASN A 225 22.23 -15.55 5.81
N ASP A 226 21.13 -16.26 6.02
CA ASP A 226 19.98 -16.25 5.12
C ASP A 226 18.65 -16.00 5.85
N ALA A 227 17.71 -15.38 5.15
CA ALA A 227 16.35 -15.19 5.61
C ALA A 227 15.32 -15.52 4.53
N TYR A 228 14.10 -15.77 4.97
CA TYR A 228 12.98 -16.01 4.07
C TYR A 228 12.49 -14.73 3.42
N TYR A 229 11.99 -14.87 2.18
CA TYR A 229 11.33 -13.80 1.47
C TYR A 229 10.12 -14.33 0.68
N LEU A 230 9.15 -13.46 0.44
CA LEU A 230 8.06 -13.72 -0.50
C LEU A 230 8.58 -13.52 -1.91
N TYR A 231 8.42 -14.55 -2.74
CA TYR A 231 8.76 -14.54 -4.15
C TYR A 231 7.53 -14.81 -5.01
N PHE A 232 7.36 -14.03 -6.06
CA PHE A 232 6.36 -14.31 -7.08
C PHE A 232 6.83 -13.90 -8.47
N ILE A 233 6.31 -14.59 -9.48
CA ILE A 233 6.45 -14.18 -10.88
C ILE A 233 5.04 -13.94 -11.43
N ALA A 234 4.74 -12.71 -11.82
CA ALA A 234 3.39 -12.26 -12.15
C ALA A 234 2.78 -12.91 -13.41
N ASN A 235 3.54 -13.65 -14.21
CA ASN A 235 3.08 -14.33 -15.42
C ASN A 235 3.31 -15.85 -15.41
N LEU A 236 3.75 -16.40 -14.28
CA LEU A 236 3.99 -17.82 -14.07
C LEU A 236 3.32 -18.29 -12.77
N GLU A 237 3.08 -19.59 -12.63
CA GLU A 237 2.52 -20.18 -11.40
C GLU A 237 3.53 -20.22 -10.24
N ASN A 238 4.32 -19.18 -10.07
CA ASN A 238 5.27 -19.07 -8.97
C ASN A 238 4.82 -18.01 -7.98
N LEU A 239 4.35 -18.49 -6.84
CA LEU A 239 4.07 -17.67 -5.66
C LEU A 239 4.51 -18.50 -4.44
N LEU A 240 5.62 -18.11 -3.85
CA LEU A 240 6.28 -18.90 -2.80
C LEU A 240 6.71 -17.97 -1.65
N PRO A 241 6.25 -18.18 -0.42
CA PRO A 241 6.80 -17.51 0.76
C PRO A 241 8.04 -18.24 1.32
N THR A 242 8.54 -19.24 0.62
CA THR A 242 9.52 -20.20 1.12
C THR A 242 10.96 -20.04 0.65
N PRO A 243 11.29 -19.24 -0.38
CA PRO A 243 12.69 -19.11 -0.77
C PRO A 243 13.49 -18.37 0.30
N ILE A 244 14.77 -18.71 0.35
CA ILE A 244 15.75 -18.08 1.21
C ILE A 244 16.83 -17.40 0.38
N THR A 245 17.39 -16.35 0.92
CA THR A 245 18.51 -15.66 0.30
C THR A 245 19.34 -14.95 1.36
N ASN A 246 20.56 -14.59 0.95
CA ASN A 246 21.51 -13.90 1.81
C ASN A 246 20.94 -12.57 2.32
N LEU A 247 21.19 -12.30 3.59
CA LEU A 247 20.74 -11.12 4.33
C LEU A 247 21.14 -9.78 3.68
N ALA A 248 22.22 -9.77 2.89
CA ALA A 248 22.69 -8.58 2.15
C ALA A 248 21.87 -8.26 0.90
N ALA A 249 21.06 -9.18 0.42
CA ALA A 249 20.20 -8.91 -0.73
C ALA A 249 19.25 -7.75 -0.41
N GLY A 250 19.11 -6.81 -1.34
CA GLY A 250 18.18 -5.70 -1.19
C GLY A 250 16.81 -6.07 -1.72
N MET A 251 15.80 -6.10 -0.86
CA MET A 251 14.41 -6.39 -1.25
C MET A 251 13.46 -5.32 -0.77
N GLN A 252 12.27 -5.29 -1.35
CA GLN A 252 11.21 -4.42 -0.89
C GLN A 252 10.65 -4.92 0.44
N VAL A 253 9.99 -4.02 1.15
CA VAL A 253 9.33 -4.28 2.42
C VAL A 253 7.90 -3.77 2.36
N ARG A 254 6.95 -4.62 2.76
CA ARG A 254 5.56 -4.25 2.98
C ARG A 254 5.18 -4.56 4.41
N LEU A 255 4.94 -3.51 5.18
CA LEU A 255 4.57 -3.65 6.58
C LEU A 255 3.07 -3.89 6.74
N VAL A 256 2.74 -4.43 7.92
CA VAL A 256 1.36 -4.63 8.38
C VAL A 256 1.20 -4.07 9.79
N ARG A 257 -0.05 -3.92 10.19
CA ARG A 257 -0.43 -3.58 11.56
C ARG A 257 -1.51 -4.53 12.04
N ASP A 258 -1.35 -5.05 13.26
CA ASP A 258 -2.32 -5.94 13.87
C ASP A 258 -3.65 -5.21 14.11
N LYS A 259 -4.76 -5.91 13.86
CA LYS A 259 -6.09 -5.44 14.26
C LYS A 259 -6.13 -5.43 15.79
N ARG A 260 -6.49 -4.28 16.35
CA ARG A 260 -6.70 -4.12 17.80
C ARG A 260 -8.13 -4.46 18.18
#